data_c8cfad2a09e62a4c824fe00c95df53d7
#
_entry.id   c8cfad2a09e62a4c824fe00c95df53d7
#
_cell.length_a   1.000
_cell.length_b   1.000
_cell.length_c   1.000
_cell.angle_alpha   90.00
_cell.angle_beta   90.00
_cell.angle_gamma   90.00
#
_symmetry.space_group_name_H-M   'P 1'
#
loop_
_entity.id
_entity.type
_entity.pdbx_description
1 polymer ?
#
loop_
_entity_poly.entity_id
_entity_poly.type
_entity_poly.pdbx_seq_one_letter_code
_entity_poly.pdbx_strand_id
1 'polypeptide(L)'
;MMNRREALAALASTAALPLLHGCGRESTAPAATTTSPAHADAVKLLDEIGENYLRFAPESATSLGVDTGDRAALRSQLADRSAEGQQKIAAQVRQDLERAKAFDTAGLDHATRTSVDVVRSAYQLAADGFALPYGDITVGSWRNTPYVVIQNVGAYLDVPRYLDSDHPIEAAADAEAYLARLQSYARQLDGELGRIQAARGKGLVPPAFLIDKALSQMRQSAKNTRSGGSLVESIERRTKAKSIAGDWGARARAIAAKEIAPALDRQIAELELQRKSATDDAGMWARPNGDDFYRWALKASTTTDMTPDDVHAMGQEELKQLHAQMDTILKSVGYASGSVGERMTALARDKRYQFSEGDKGRAEILAFIDEKVKWIRAQLPRAFNTQVNPNMEVKRLPPEEEPGAPTAYGGAGSIDGKIPGRYWINLRTTELHSRYSLADLTFHESIPGHILQGEYTRTAPLIRQLLAFNAYSEGWALYAQQLADELGAYADDPVGKVGYLQAIAFRACRLVVDTGIHAKRWTREQGVRFFVDVNGSNPMEVASEVDRYCSWPGQACGYKVGHSEINRQRERARAALGQRYDVKAFNDTLVLGGNVPLDVLANNVDEYIRAAKG
;
A
#
# COMPACT_ATOMS: atom_id res chain seq x y z
N MET A 1 1.89 -58.46 -6.58
CA MET A 1 1.97 -56.98 -6.44
C MET A 1 0.75 -56.38 -7.11
N MET A 2 -0.28 -56.17 -6.36
CA MET A 2 -1.56 -55.59 -6.87
C MET A 2 -1.48 -54.08 -6.94
N ASN A 3 -1.97 -53.54 -8.03
CA ASN A 3 -1.90 -52.13 -8.42
C ASN A 3 -2.98 -51.31 -7.67
N ARG A 4 -2.64 -50.09 -7.25
CA ARG A 4 -3.47 -49.17 -6.43
C ARG A 4 -4.85 -48.79 -7.01
N ARG A 5 -5.23 -49.31 -8.17
CA ARG A 5 -6.54 -49.06 -8.81
C ARG A 5 -7.60 -50.13 -8.51
N GLU A 6 -7.24 -51.27 -7.91
CA GLU A 6 -8.19 -52.36 -7.64
C GLU A 6 -8.72 -52.39 -6.20
N ALA A 7 -8.29 -51.48 -5.33
CA ALA A 7 -8.71 -51.41 -3.92
C ALA A 7 -9.92 -50.52 -3.63
N LEU A 8 -10.55 -49.90 -4.62
CA LEU A 8 -11.69 -48.98 -4.46
C LEU A 8 -13.04 -49.50 -4.99
N ALA A 9 -13.12 -50.77 -5.37
CA ALA A 9 -14.34 -51.37 -5.95
C ALA A 9 -15.05 -52.42 -5.08
N ALA A 10 -14.71 -52.56 -3.81
CA ALA A 10 -15.30 -53.63 -2.95
C ALA A 10 -15.73 -53.12 -1.58
N LEU A 11 -16.70 -52.20 -1.51
CA LEU A 11 -17.46 -51.92 -0.29
C LEU A 11 -18.82 -51.27 -0.63
N ALA A 12 -19.64 -52.02 -1.32
CA ALA A 12 -21.08 -51.76 -1.42
C ALA A 12 -21.80 -53.08 -1.37
N SER A 13 -22.28 -53.49 -0.19
CA SER A 13 -23.49 -54.34 -0.05
C SER A 13 -23.79 -54.67 1.44
N THR A 14 -25.00 -54.35 1.82
CA THR A 14 -25.87 -54.95 2.83
C THR A 14 -25.61 -54.71 4.31
N ALA A 15 -26.52 -53.95 4.93
CA ALA A 15 -27.27 -54.45 6.08
C ALA A 15 -28.49 -53.57 6.39
N ALA A 16 -29.59 -54.21 6.70
CA ALA A 16 -30.96 -53.73 6.83
C ALA A 16 -31.24 -53.01 8.17
N LEU A 17 -32.30 -52.20 8.16
CA LEU A 17 -32.93 -51.42 9.21
C LEU A 17 -33.28 -52.22 10.49
N PRO A 18 -33.47 -51.51 11.66
CA PRO A 18 -34.85 -51.33 12.12
C PRO A 18 -35.23 -49.87 12.46
N LEU A 19 -36.50 -49.62 12.22
CA LEU A 19 -37.25 -48.42 12.55
C LEU A 19 -37.27 -48.14 14.06
N LEU A 20 -36.91 -46.90 14.48
CA LEU A 20 -37.43 -46.32 15.73
C LEU A 20 -37.83 -44.86 15.43
N HIS A 21 -39.10 -44.57 15.74
CA HIS A 21 -39.70 -43.25 15.66
C HIS A 21 -39.06 -42.31 16.68
N GLY A 22 -38.58 -41.19 16.24
CA GLY A 22 -38.14 -40.08 17.07
C GLY A 22 -38.37 -38.75 16.32
N CYS A 23 -39.11 -37.86 16.95
CA CYS A 23 -39.62 -36.58 16.45
C CYS A 23 -38.64 -35.79 15.62
N GLY A 24 -39.06 -35.43 14.39
CA GLY A 24 -38.31 -34.62 13.45
C GLY A 24 -38.13 -33.19 13.96
N ARG A 25 -36.86 -32.74 13.95
CA ARG A 25 -36.52 -31.37 13.63
C ARG A 25 -36.07 -31.41 12.17
N GLU A 26 -36.88 -30.88 11.29
CA GLU A 26 -36.48 -30.58 9.93
C GLU A 26 -35.29 -29.60 10.00
N SER A 27 -34.14 -30.10 9.65
CA SER A 27 -33.00 -29.26 9.27
C SER A 27 -33.37 -28.62 7.94
N THR A 28 -33.91 -27.42 8.00
CA THR A 28 -34.04 -26.58 6.80
C THR A 28 -32.62 -26.29 6.27
N ALA A 29 -32.30 -26.93 5.15
CA ALA A 29 -31.16 -26.49 4.33
C ALA A 29 -31.32 -24.98 4.11
N PRO A 30 -30.23 -24.17 4.19
CA PRO A 30 -30.32 -22.75 3.89
C PRO A 30 -30.92 -22.62 2.50
N ALA A 31 -32.06 -21.93 2.40
CA ALA A 31 -32.69 -21.58 1.13
C ALA A 31 -31.64 -20.89 0.29
N ALA A 32 -31.45 -21.38 -0.95
CA ALA A 32 -30.66 -20.68 -1.95
C ALA A 32 -31.27 -19.27 -2.05
N THR A 33 -30.53 -18.26 -1.58
CA THR A 33 -30.91 -16.85 -1.72
C THR A 33 -30.96 -16.58 -3.23
N THR A 34 -32.16 -16.51 -3.79
CA THR A 34 -32.34 -15.98 -5.14
C THR A 34 -31.84 -14.55 -5.14
N THR A 35 -30.68 -14.32 -5.74
CA THR A 35 -30.11 -12.98 -5.95
C THR A 35 -31.16 -12.13 -6.65
N SER A 36 -31.51 -10.97 -6.07
CA SER A 36 -32.47 -10.07 -6.71
C SER A 36 -31.91 -9.57 -8.06
N PRO A 37 -32.76 -9.28 -9.05
CA PRO A 37 -32.29 -8.71 -10.33
C PRO A 37 -31.38 -7.49 -10.13
N ALA A 38 -31.71 -6.60 -9.21
CA ALA A 38 -30.91 -5.43 -8.86
C ALA A 38 -29.50 -5.80 -8.36
N HIS A 39 -29.37 -6.88 -7.58
CA HIS A 39 -28.06 -7.36 -7.14
C HIS A 39 -27.22 -7.88 -8.32
N ALA A 40 -27.84 -8.67 -9.22
CA ALA A 40 -27.15 -9.18 -10.41
C ALA A 40 -26.67 -8.03 -11.33
N ASP A 41 -27.49 -6.99 -11.51
CA ASP A 41 -27.13 -5.80 -12.29
C ASP A 41 -25.99 -5.00 -11.64
N ALA A 42 -25.97 -4.89 -10.29
CA ALA A 42 -24.90 -4.24 -9.57
C ALA A 42 -23.57 -5.01 -9.72
N VAL A 43 -23.58 -6.34 -9.56
CA VAL A 43 -22.39 -7.18 -9.77
C VAL A 43 -21.87 -7.03 -11.19
N LYS A 44 -22.74 -7.07 -12.19
CA LYS A 44 -22.37 -6.87 -13.59
C LYS A 44 -21.72 -5.49 -13.81
N LEU A 45 -22.28 -4.42 -13.24
CA LEU A 45 -21.69 -3.08 -13.32
C LEU A 45 -20.28 -3.05 -12.73
N LEU A 46 -20.11 -3.62 -11.53
CA LEU A 46 -18.82 -3.65 -10.83
C LEU A 46 -17.77 -4.48 -11.59
N ASP A 47 -18.17 -5.61 -12.17
CA ASP A 47 -17.29 -6.44 -12.99
C ASP A 47 -16.84 -5.70 -14.26
N GLU A 48 -17.76 -5.05 -14.98
CA GLU A 48 -17.43 -4.25 -16.17
C GLU A 48 -16.48 -3.10 -15.84
N ILE A 49 -16.68 -2.42 -14.72
CA ILE A 49 -15.76 -1.37 -14.25
C ILE A 49 -14.39 -1.97 -13.90
N GLY A 50 -14.34 -3.13 -13.27
CA GLY A 50 -13.10 -3.86 -13.00
C GLY A 50 -12.35 -4.25 -14.28
N GLU A 51 -13.05 -4.73 -15.29
CA GLU A 51 -12.46 -5.03 -16.60
C GLU A 51 -11.94 -3.77 -17.31
N ASN A 52 -12.66 -2.65 -17.23
CA ASN A 52 -12.19 -1.37 -17.76
C ASN A 52 -10.90 -0.93 -17.07
N TYR A 53 -10.84 -1.06 -15.73
CA TYR A 53 -9.63 -0.77 -14.96
C TYR A 53 -8.43 -1.60 -15.43
N LEU A 54 -8.58 -2.91 -15.56
CA LEU A 54 -7.49 -3.79 -15.98
C LEU A 54 -6.97 -3.47 -17.40
N ARG A 55 -7.80 -2.91 -18.29
CA ARG A 55 -7.35 -2.51 -19.64
C ARG A 55 -6.39 -1.33 -19.62
N PHE A 56 -6.49 -0.40 -18.67
CA PHE A 56 -5.56 0.70 -18.56
C PHE A 56 -4.45 0.47 -17.49
N ALA A 57 -4.58 -0.58 -16.67
CA ALA A 57 -3.58 -1.01 -15.69
C ALA A 57 -3.28 -2.52 -15.84
N PRO A 58 -2.77 -2.97 -17.00
CA PRO A 58 -2.57 -4.41 -17.26
C PRO A 58 -1.56 -5.05 -16.31
N GLU A 59 -0.64 -4.30 -15.74
CA GLU A 59 0.28 -4.73 -14.69
C GLU A 59 -0.48 -5.27 -13.47
N SER A 60 -1.60 -4.63 -13.11
CA SER A 60 -2.43 -5.07 -12.00
C SER A 60 -3.04 -6.45 -12.22
N ALA A 61 -3.41 -6.80 -13.48
CA ALA A 61 -3.92 -8.13 -13.79
C ALA A 61 -2.87 -9.22 -13.52
N THR A 62 -1.61 -8.96 -13.82
CA THR A 62 -0.51 -9.89 -13.56
C THR A 62 -0.19 -9.98 -12.07
N SER A 63 -0.09 -8.84 -11.36
CA SER A 63 0.21 -8.83 -9.92
C SER A 63 -0.88 -9.55 -9.11
N LEU A 64 -2.14 -9.47 -9.55
CA LEU A 64 -3.26 -10.22 -8.95
C LEU A 64 -3.34 -11.68 -9.41
N GLY A 65 -2.59 -12.10 -10.45
CA GLY A 65 -2.63 -13.44 -11.01
C GLY A 65 -3.91 -13.74 -11.82
N VAL A 66 -4.58 -12.69 -12.33
CA VAL A 66 -5.86 -12.81 -13.08
C VAL A 66 -5.69 -12.61 -14.60
N ASP A 67 -4.48 -12.48 -15.10
CA ASP A 67 -4.12 -12.35 -16.52
C ASP A 67 -4.14 -13.70 -17.26
N THR A 68 -5.24 -14.43 -17.13
CA THR A 68 -5.48 -15.76 -17.70
C THR A 68 -6.80 -15.79 -18.47
N GLY A 69 -7.04 -16.83 -19.26
CA GLY A 69 -8.29 -16.96 -20.05
C GLY A 69 -8.47 -15.75 -20.98
N ASP A 70 -9.61 -15.09 -20.91
CA ASP A 70 -9.97 -13.93 -21.75
C ASP A 70 -9.05 -12.72 -21.48
N ARG A 71 -8.36 -12.67 -20.33
CA ARG A 71 -7.43 -11.61 -19.96
C ARG A 71 -5.97 -11.95 -20.30
N ALA A 72 -5.67 -13.10 -20.88
CA ALA A 72 -4.30 -13.56 -21.15
C ALA A 72 -3.47 -12.56 -21.96
N ALA A 73 -4.09 -11.79 -22.85
CA ALA A 73 -3.43 -10.75 -23.64
C ALA A 73 -2.82 -9.62 -22.77
N LEU A 74 -3.33 -9.36 -21.56
CA LEU A 74 -2.80 -8.34 -20.66
C LEU A 74 -1.39 -8.67 -20.17
N ARG A 75 -1.01 -9.95 -20.15
CA ARG A 75 0.32 -10.39 -19.71
C ARG A 75 1.47 -9.80 -20.53
N SER A 76 1.22 -9.43 -21.79
CA SER A 76 2.23 -8.83 -22.67
C SER A 76 2.18 -7.31 -22.73
N GLN A 77 1.28 -6.67 -21.97
CA GLN A 77 1.04 -5.23 -22.03
C GLN A 77 1.56 -4.51 -20.80
N LEU A 78 1.91 -3.24 -20.99
CA LEU A 78 2.11 -2.24 -19.94
C LEU A 78 1.15 -1.07 -20.19
N ALA A 79 0.83 -0.33 -19.14
CA ALA A 79 -0.04 0.85 -19.20
C ALA A 79 0.49 1.91 -20.20
N ASP A 80 -0.39 2.60 -20.88
CA ASP A 80 -0.02 3.74 -21.73
C ASP A 80 0.17 5.00 -20.87
N ARG A 81 1.43 5.36 -20.60
CA ARG A 81 1.81 6.53 -19.79
C ARG A 81 1.94 7.83 -20.61
N SER A 82 1.50 7.84 -21.85
CA SER A 82 1.46 9.05 -22.69
C SER A 82 0.31 9.98 -22.28
N ALA A 83 0.34 11.21 -22.81
CA ALA A 83 -0.76 12.16 -22.63
C ALA A 83 -2.09 11.61 -23.22
N GLU A 84 -2.02 10.90 -24.34
CA GLU A 84 -3.19 10.24 -24.95
C GLU A 84 -3.73 9.12 -24.07
N GLY A 85 -2.84 8.28 -23.50
CA GLY A 85 -3.21 7.24 -22.54
C GLY A 85 -3.94 7.83 -21.33
N GLN A 86 -3.42 8.92 -20.76
CA GLN A 86 -4.08 9.61 -19.64
C GLN A 86 -5.46 10.18 -20.02
N GLN A 87 -5.62 10.70 -21.22
CA GLN A 87 -6.94 11.17 -21.69
C GLN A 87 -7.94 10.02 -21.83
N LYS A 88 -7.51 8.86 -22.34
CA LYS A 88 -8.36 7.65 -22.43
C LYS A 88 -8.80 7.17 -21.05
N ILE A 89 -7.87 7.12 -20.10
CA ILE A 89 -8.17 6.76 -18.71
C ILE A 89 -9.19 7.75 -18.12
N ALA A 90 -8.95 9.06 -18.25
CA ALA A 90 -9.83 10.09 -17.73
C ALA A 90 -11.24 10.04 -18.35
N ALA A 91 -11.36 9.71 -19.64
CA ALA A 91 -12.64 9.54 -20.30
C ALA A 91 -13.40 8.31 -19.76
N GLN A 92 -12.72 7.18 -19.62
CA GLN A 92 -13.31 5.96 -19.06
C GLN A 92 -13.73 6.15 -17.60
N VAL A 93 -12.89 6.79 -16.79
CA VAL A 93 -13.21 7.11 -15.38
C VAL A 93 -14.49 7.93 -15.28
N ARG A 94 -14.65 8.97 -16.11
CA ARG A 94 -15.89 9.76 -16.14
C ARG A 94 -17.12 8.93 -16.56
N GLN A 95 -16.98 8.11 -17.59
CA GLN A 95 -18.06 7.24 -18.05
C GLN A 95 -18.50 6.25 -16.96
N ASP A 96 -17.57 5.57 -16.33
CA ASP A 96 -17.87 4.59 -15.28
C ASP A 96 -18.41 5.26 -14.01
N LEU A 97 -17.93 6.47 -13.67
CA LEU A 97 -18.47 7.28 -12.59
C LEU A 97 -19.96 7.62 -12.80
N GLU A 98 -20.32 8.09 -14.00
CA GLU A 98 -21.72 8.43 -14.30
C GLU A 98 -22.60 7.19 -14.25
N ARG A 99 -22.13 6.04 -14.72
CA ARG A 99 -22.85 4.76 -14.60
C ARG A 99 -23.06 4.38 -13.13
N ALA A 100 -22.01 4.47 -12.32
CA ALA A 100 -22.08 4.15 -10.90
C ALA A 100 -23.00 5.12 -10.14
N LYS A 101 -23.00 6.42 -10.47
CA LYS A 101 -23.89 7.42 -9.86
C LYS A 101 -25.36 7.19 -10.23
N ALA A 102 -25.64 6.84 -11.47
CA ALA A 102 -27.00 6.58 -11.96
C ALA A 102 -27.59 5.27 -11.43
N PHE A 103 -26.75 4.37 -10.89
CA PHE A 103 -27.22 3.07 -10.40
C PHE A 103 -28.01 3.23 -9.11
N ASP A 104 -29.25 2.67 -9.07
CA ASP A 104 -30.05 2.66 -7.84
C ASP A 104 -29.54 1.57 -6.89
N THR A 105 -29.13 1.97 -5.71
CA THR A 105 -28.64 1.07 -4.63
C THR A 105 -29.73 0.66 -3.63
N ALA A 106 -30.98 1.10 -3.82
CA ALA A 106 -32.08 0.67 -2.97
C ALA A 106 -32.32 -0.83 -3.11
N GLY A 107 -32.45 -1.52 -2.00
CA GLY A 107 -32.67 -2.97 -1.98
C GLY A 107 -31.42 -3.84 -2.21
N LEU A 108 -30.24 -3.25 -2.38
CA LEU A 108 -28.98 -4.00 -2.37
C LEU A 108 -28.61 -4.43 -0.95
N ASP A 109 -27.98 -5.59 -0.83
CA ASP A 109 -27.29 -5.95 0.41
C ASP A 109 -26.17 -4.97 0.72
N HIS A 110 -25.74 -4.93 2.00
CA HIS A 110 -24.75 -3.97 2.47
C HIS A 110 -23.41 -4.06 1.73
N ALA A 111 -22.90 -5.27 1.48
CA ALA A 111 -21.59 -5.46 0.85
C ALA A 111 -21.58 -4.99 -0.61
N THR A 112 -22.64 -5.26 -1.37
CA THR A 112 -22.81 -4.82 -2.75
C THR A 112 -22.96 -3.30 -2.82
N ARG A 113 -23.78 -2.72 -1.94
CA ARG A 113 -23.92 -1.26 -1.82
C ARG A 113 -22.58 -0.59 -1.49
N THR A 114 -21.85 -1.10 -0.51
CA THR A 114 -20.49 -0.64 -0.16
C THR A 114 -19.58 -0.65 -1.38
N SER A 115 -19.64 -1.69 -2.22
CA SER A 115 -18.80 -1.77 -3.41
C SER A 115 -19.14 -0.70 -4.46
N VAL A 116 -20.41 -0.37 -4.65
CA VAL A 116 -20.84 0.73 -5.52
C VAL A 116 -20.38 2.09 -4.95
N ASP A 117 -20.51 2.30 -3.65
CA ASP A 117 -20.11 3.55 -2.98
C ASP A 117 -18.58 3.74 -3.02
N VAL A 118 -17.80 2.68 -2.89
CA VAL A 118 -16.35 2.69 -3.08
C VAL A 118 -15.98 3.15 -4.50
N VAL A 119 -16.64 2.61 -5.52
CA VAL A 119 -16.40 3.03 -6.91
C VAL A 119 -16.77 4.50 -7.10
N ARG A 120 -17.93 4.94 -6.59
CA ARG A 120 -18.36 6.35 -6.66
C ARG A 120 -17.31 7.29 -6.07
N SER A 121 -16.81 6.99 -4.88
CA SER A 121 -15.82 7.82 -4.20
C SER A 121 -14.47 7.82 -4.94
N ALA A 122 -13.92 6.65 -5.28
CA ALA A 122 -12.63 6.55 -5.97
C ALA A 122 -12.63 7.23 -7.34
N TYR A 123 -13.69 7.00 -8.11
CA TYR A 123 -13.80 7.54 -9.46
C TYR A 123 -14.12 9.04 -9.46
N GLN A 124 -14.84 9.54 -8.46
CA GLN A 124 -15.03 10.99 -8.29
C GLN A 124 -13.70 11.68 -7.99
N LEU A 125 -12.94 11.17 -7.01
CA LEU A 125 -11.62 11.72 -6.67
C LEU A 125 -10.66 11.70 -7.88
N ALA A 126 -10.66 10.62 -8.64
CA ALA A 126 -9.84 10.53 -9.85
C ALA A 126 -10.32 11.50 -10.94
N ALA A 127 -11.63 11.63 -11.18
CA ALA A 127 -12.18 12.56 -12.16
C ALA A 127 -11.84 14.03 -11.81
N ASP A 128 -11.90 14.38 -10.52
CA ASP A 128 -11.49 15.71 -10.03
C ASP A 128 -10.00 15.95 -10.26
N GLY A 129 -9.16 14.92 -10.01
CA GLY A 129 -7.72 14.98 -10.27
C GLY A 129 -7.38 15.14 -11.74
N PHE A 130 -8.03 14.40 -12.62
CA PHE A 130 -7.85 14.53 -14.07
C PHE A 130 -8.33 15.87 -14.64
N ALA A 131 -9.09 16.67 -13.87
CA ALA A 131 -9.43 18.03 -14.25
C ALA A 131 -8.31 19.04 -13.92
N LEU A 132 -7.32 18.66 -13.12
CA LEU A 132 -6.16 19.50 -12.82
C LEU A 132 -5.24 19.63 -14.05
N PRO A 133 -4.48 20.73 -14.17
CA PRO A 133 -3.71 21.01 -15.37
C PRO A 133 -2.50 20.10 -15.59
N TYR A 134 -2.09 19.34 -14.57
CA TYR A 134 -0.92 18.44 -14.58
C TYR A 134 -1.06 17.37 -13.50
N GLY A 135 -0.12 16.44 -13.48
CA GLY A 135 0.01 15.39 -12.48
C GLY A 135 -0.07 13.99 -13.06
N ASP A 136 0.25 13.02 -12.23
CA ASP A 136 0.04 11.61 -12.46
C ASP A 136 -1.02 11.12 -11.46
N ILE A 137 -2.23 10.91 -11.98
CA ILE A 137 -3.42 10.66 -11.19
C ILE A 137 -3.72 9.17 -11.19
N THR A 138 -3.93 8.61 -10.00
CA THR A 138 -4.30 7.21 -9.84
C THR A 138 -5.78 7.08 -9.45
N VAL A 139 -6.44 6.07 -9.99
CA VAL A 139 -7.78 5.70 -9.53
C VAL A 139 -7.63 4.87 -8.25
N GLY A 140 -8.27 5.31 -7.17
CA GLY A 140 -8.16 4.67 -5.86
C GLY A 140 -7.18 5.35 -4.90
N SER A 141 -6.68 6.54 -5.21
CA SER A 141 -5.97 7.49 -4.34
C SER A 141 -4.74 7.00 -3.56
N TRP A 142 -4.02 5.98 -4.05
CA TRP A 142 -2.86 5.47 -3.32
C TRP A 142 -1.66 6.43 -3.35
N ARG A 143 -1.28 6.91 -4.54
CA ARG A 143 -0.12 7.78 -4.74
C ARG A 143 -0.33 8.73 -5.91
N ASN A 144 -0.89 9.88 -5.61
CA ASN A 144 -1.01 10.95 -6.58
C ASN A 144 0.21 11.88 -6.51
N THR A 145 0.68 12.34 -7.65
CA THR A 145 1.88 13.17 -7.72
C THR A 145 1.73 14.28 -8.73
N PRO A 146 2.28 15.49 -8.48
CA PRO A 146 2.35 16.53 -9.50
C PRO A 146 3.38 16.19 -10.58
N TYR A 147 4.37 15.35 -10.28
CA TYR A 147 5.53 15.08 -11.14
C TYR A 147 5.47 13.67 -11.74
N VAL A 148 5.52 13.58 -13.06
CA VAL A 148 5.41 12.30 -13.78
C VAL A 148 6.70 11.47 -13.67
N VAL A 149 7.85 12.13 -13.63
CA VAL A 149 9.17 11.48 -13.46
C VAL A 149 9.96 12.25 -12.41
N ILE A 150 10.26 11.57 -11.29
CA ILE A 150 11.07 12.10 -10.19
C ILE A 150 11.71 10.94 -9.40
N GLN A 151 12.45 11.20 -8.32
CA GLN A 151 13.24 10.22 -7.57
C GLN A 151 12.48 8.98 -7.06
N ASN A 152 11.17 9.01 -6.96
CA ASN A 152 10.32 7.90 -6.49
C ASN A 152 9.09 7.65 -7.40
N VAL A 153 9.07 8.23 -8.59
CA VAL A 153 7.99 8.10 -9.58
C VAL A 153 8.58 7.98 -10.98
N GLY A 154 8.01 7.10 -11.79
CA GLY A 154 8.35 6.95 -13.20
C GLY A 154 8.60 5.51 -13.61
N ALA A 155 8.39 5.24 -14.88
CA ALA A 155 8.57 3.91 -15.46
C ALA A 155 10.00 3.37 -15.24
N TYR A 156 11.01 4.26 -15.13
CA TYR A 156 12.41 3.88 -14.90
C TYR A 156 12.65 3.14 -13.56
N LEU A 157 11.75 3.31 -12.58
CA LEU A 157 11.75 2.60 -11.29
C LEU A 157 10.78 1.43 -11.29
N ASP A 158 9.54 1.69 -11.75
CA ASP A 158 8.46 0.74 -11.59
C ASP A 158 8.63 -0.50 -12.46
N VAL A 159 9.00 -0.31 -13.75
CA VAL A 159 8.99 -1.41 -14.72
C VAL A 159 10.08 -2.44 -14.45
N PRO A 160 11.36 -2.07 -14.17
CA PRO A 160 12.38 -3.08 -13.87
C PRO A 160 12.01 -3.93 -12.65
N ARG A 161 11.52 -3.29 -11.57
CA ARG A 161 11.08 -4.00 -10.37
C ARG A 161 9.90 -4.93 -10.66
N TYR A 162 8.88 -4.44 -11.34
CA TYR A 162 7.69 -5.21 -11.70
C TYR A 162 8.04 -6.43 -12.57
N LEU A 163 8.92 -6.26 -13.55
CA LEU A 163 9.35 -7.35 -14.42
C LEU A 163 10.13 -8.44 -13.68
N ASP A 164 10.91 -8.08 -12.67
CA ASP A 164 11.66 -9.07 -11.87
C ASP A 164 10.76 -9.75 -10.82
N SER A 165 9.88 -9.02 -10.15
CA SER A 165 9.12 -9.53 -9.00
C SER A 165 7.76 -10.14 -9.35
N ASP A 166 7.02 -9.54 -10.29
CA ASP A 166 5.60 -9.86 -10.51
C ASP A 166 5.35 -10.60 -11.84
N HIS A 167 6.11 -10.26 -12.90
CA HIS A 167 5.93 -10.91 -14.19
C HIS A 167 6.32 -12.41 -14.09
N PRO A 168 5.40 -13.37 -14.37
CA PRO A 168 5.72 -14.79 -14.28
C PRO A 168 6.62 -15.24 -15.43
N ILE A 169 7.51 -16.22 -15.20
CA ILE A 169 8.24 -16.94 -16.25
C ILE A 169 8.16 -18.44 -15.93
N GLU A 170 7.10 -19.09 -16.42
CA GLU A 170 6.84 -20.51 -16.27
C GLU A 170 6.93 -21.27 -17.62
N ALA A 171 6.74 -20.56 -18.74
CA ALA A 171 6.76 -21.11 -20.10
C ALA A 171 7.39 -20.12 -21.09
N ALA A 172 7.68 -20.59 -22.32
CA ALA A 172 8.20 -19.74 -23.39
C ALA A 172 7.28 -18.55 -23.72
N ALA A 173 5.97 -18.74 -23.62
CA ALA A 173 4.99 -17.67 -23.83
C ALA A 173 5.16 -16.52 -22.82
N ASP A 174 5.53 -16.81 -21.57
CA ASP A 174 5.80 -15.78 -20.56
C ASP A 174 7.10 -15.01 -20.88
N ALA A 175 8.12 -15.70 -21.38
CA ALA A 175 9.35 -15.05 -21.84
C ALA A 175 9.10 -14.14 -23.07
N GLU A 176 8.24 -14.54 -24.00
CA GLU A 176 7.79 -13.67 -25.10
C GLU A 176 7.03 -12.44 -24.57
N ALA A 177 6.12 -12.64 -23.61
CA ALA A 177 5.38 -11.55 -22.99
C ALA A 177 6.31 -10.58 -22.24
N TYR A 178 7.36 -11.08 -21.58
CA TYR A 178 8.40 -10.26 -20.97
C TYR A 178 9.09 -9.36 -22.01
N LEU A 179 9.50 -9.91 -23.15
CA LEU A 179 10.14 -9.14 -24.23
C LEU A 179 9.20 -8.08 -24.82
N ALA A 180 7.90 -8.41 -24.99
CA ALA A 180 6.90 -7.44 -25.43
C ALA A 180 6.75 -6.28 -24.41
N ARG A 181 6.82 -6.58 -23.13
CA ARG A 181 6.83 -5.56 -22.07
C ARG A 181 8.09 -4.71 -22.07
N LEU A 182 9.27 -5.26 -22.39
CA LEU A 182 10.48 -4.46 -22.57
C LEU A 182 10.33 -3.43 -23.69
N GLN A 183 9.72 -3.79 -24.82
CA GLN A 183 9.42 -2.85 -25.90
C GLN A 183 8.38 -1.80 -25.47
N SER A 184 7.38 -2.22 -24.70
CA SER A 184 6.38 -1.31 -24.14
C SER A 184 7.00 -0.34 -23.13
N TYR A 185 8.02 -0.78 -22.39
CA TYR A 185 8.75 0.06 -21.44
C TYR A 185 9.46 1.25 -22.13
N ALA A 186 10.10 1.02 -23.27
CA ALA A 186 10.67 2.12 -24.04
C ALA A 186 9.60 3.15 -24.46
N ARG A 187 8.42 2.67 -24.88
CA ARG A 187 7.29 3.56 -25.22
C ARG A 187 6.73 4.31 -24.00
N GLN A 188 6.69 3.68 -22.81
CA GLN A 188 6.28 4.37 -21.57
C GLN A 188 7.23 5.53 -21.24
N LEU A 189 8.55 5.29 -21.34
CA LEU A 189 9.55 6.33 -21.11
C LEU A 189 9.36 7.53 -22.06
N ASP A 190 9.09 7.28 -23.33
CA ASP A 190 8.82 8.35 -24.30
C ASP A 190 7.47 9.04 -24.06
N GLY A 191 6.45 8.30 -23.64
CA GLY A 191 5.15 8.85 -23.23
C GLY A 191 5.28 9.79 -22.03
N GLU A 192 6.02 9.37 -21.00
CA GLU A 192 6.34 10.20 -19.82
C GLU A 192 7.17 11.43 -20.23
N LEU A 193 8.14 11.28 -21.15
CA LEU A 193 8.93 12.41 -21.68
C LEU A 193 8.03 13.50 -22.24
N GLY A 194 7.05 13.16 -23.08
CA GLY A 194 6.10 14.12 -23.62
C GLY A 194 5.32 14.86 -22.53
N ARG A 195 4.93 14.14 -21.47
CA ARG A 195 4.20 14.73 -20.34
C ARG A 195 5.05 15.67 -19.50
N ILE A 196 6.31 15.33 -19.18
CA ILE A 196 7.19 16.22 -18.40
C ILE A 196 7.58 17.47 -19.21
N GLN A 197 7.72 17.37 -20.53
CA GLN A 197 7.94 18.52 -21.43
C GLN A 197 6.72 19.44 -21.44
N ALA A 198 5.51 18.88 -21.56
CA ALA A 198 4.26 19.65 -21.50
C ALA A 198 4.07 20.33 -20.13
N ALA A 199 4.41 19.63 -19.03
CA ALA A 199 4.36 20.18 -17.68
C ALA A 199 5.34 21.36 -17.50
N ARG A 200 6.59 21.22 -17.98
CA ARG A 200 7.56 22.31 -18.00
C ARG A 200 7.05 23.52 -18.81
N GLY A 201 6.42 23.28 -19.95
CA GLY A 201 5.78 24.33 -20.75
C GLY A 201 4.71 25.12 -20.00
N LYS A 202 4.09 24.52 -18.94
CA LYS A 202 3.15 25.18 -18.03
C LYS A 202 3.83 25.79 -16.80
N GLY A 203 5.15 25.77 -16.71
CA GLY A 203 5.93 26.26 -15.57
C GLY A 203 6.04 25.28 -14.40
N LEU A 204 5.59 24.04 -14.55
CA LEU A 204 5.75 23.01 -13.52
C LEU A 204 7.16 22.40 -13.63
N VAL A 205 8.00 22.70 -12.64
CA VAL A 205 9.35 22.15 -12.50
C VAL A 205 9.50 21.63 -11.07
N PRO A 206 9.96 20.39 -10.88
CA PRO A 206 10.21 19.84 -9.55
C PRO A 206 11.30 20.62 -8.79
N PRO A 207 11.34 20.52 -7.45
CA PRO A 207 12.45 21.04 -6.65
C PRO A 207 13.80 20.49 -7.10
N ALA A 208 14.83 21.34 -7.05
CA ALA A 208 16.17 21.02 -7.55
C ALA A 208 16.76 19.75 -6.90
N PHE A 209 16.66 19.61 -5.59
CA PHE A 209 17.16 18.45 -4.85
C PHE A 209 16.48 17.12 -5.25
N LEU A 210 15.21 17.15 -5.68
CA LEU A 210 14.51 15.96 -6.17
C LEU A 210 14.98 15.58 -7.57
N ILE A 211 15.18 16.59 -8.46
CA ILE A 211 15.73 16.37 -9.81
C ILE A 211 17.13 15.77 -9.71
N ASP A 212 17.99 16.31 -8.85
CA ASP A 212 19.36 15.81 -8.65
C ASP A 212 19.37 14.31 -8.26
N LYS A 213 18.45 13.90 -7.37
CA LYS A 213 18.27 12.49 -7.00
C LYS A 213 17.80 11.64 -8.17
N ALA A 214 16.76 12.09 -8.88
CA ALA A 214 16.25 11.40 -10.05
C ALA A 214 17.33 11.23 -11.13
N LEU A 215 18.08 12.28 -11.45
CA LEU A 215 19.18 12.24 -12.40
C LEU A 215 20.27 11.23 -11.99
N SER A 216 20.63 11.18 -10.71
CA SER A 216 21.61 10.21 -10.20
C SER A 216 21.13 8.77 -10.43
N GLN A 217 19.88 8.46 -10.08
CA GLN A 217 19.28 7.15 -10.25
C GLN A 217 19.12 6.77 -11.73
N MET A 218 18.63 7.69 -12.56
CA MET A 218 18.41 7.43 -13.99
C MET A 218 19.71 7.23 -14.76
N ARG A 219 20.76 7.99 -14.44
CA ARG A 219 22.09 7.77 -15.03
C ARG A 219 22.64 6.39 -14.71
N GLN A 220 22.47 5.92 -13.46
CA GLN A 220 22.83 4.56 -13.07
C GLN A 220 21.99 3.51 -13.80
N SER A 221 20.67 3.73 -13.89
CA SER A 221 19.76 2.86 -14.62
C SER A 221 20.13 2.76 -16.10
N ALA A 222 20.39 3.90 -16.77
CA ALA A 222 20.80 3.93 -18.18
C ALA A 222 22.16 3.21 -18.41
N LYS A 223 23.11 3.39 -17.49
CA LYS A 223 24.39 2.66 -17.54
C LYS A 223 24.20 1.16 -17.43
N ASN A 224 23.42 0.70 -16.46
CA ASN A 224 23.13 -0.72 -16.25
C ASN A 224 22.38 -1.31 -17.46
N THR A 225 21.37 -0.60 -17.97
CA THR A 225 20.58 -1.04 -19.13
C THR A 225 21.44 -1.25 -20.39
N ARG A 226 22.45 -0.39 -20.64
CA ARG A 226 23.37 -0.57 -21.78
C ARG A 226 24.20 -1.84 -21.68
N SER A 227 24.53 -2.30 -20.48
CA SER A 227 25.26 -3.55 -20.26
C SER A 227 24.35 -4.77 -20.10
N GLY A 228 23.04 -4.57 -20.15
CA GLY A 228 22.02 -5.59 -19.93
C GLY A 228 21.35 -5.48 -18.55
N GLY A 229 22.10 -5.40 -17.46
CA GLY A 229 21.62 -5.19 -16.10
C GLY A 229 20.48 -6.13 -15.69
N SER A 230 19.71 -5.72 -14.68
CA SER A 230 18.63 -6.54 -14.10
C SER A 230 17.55 -6.97 -15.11
N LEU A 231 17.28 -6.17 -16.14
CA LEU A 231 16.31 -6.50 -17.18
C LEU A 231 16.68 -7.75 -17.98
N VAL A 232 17.98 -7.94 -18.23
CA VAL A 232 18.49 -9.12 -18.95
C VAL A 232 18.76 -10.26 -17.99
N GLU A 233 19.40 -9.98 -16.85
CA GLU A 233 19.75 -10.98 -15.85
C GLU A 233 18.50 -11.70 -15.30
N SER A 234 17.39 -11.00 -15.12
CA SER A 234 16.14 -11.58 -14.63
C SER A 234 15.59 -12.64 -15.59
N ILE A 235 15.44 -12.32 -16.89
CA ILE A 235 14.92 -13.28 -17.86
C ILE A 235 15.89 -14.44 -18.08
N GLU A 236 17.21 -14.19 -18.18
CA GLU A 236 18.22 -15.25 -18.34
C GLU A 236 18.20 -16.22 -17.16
N ARG A 237 18.25 -15.71 -15.94
CA ARG A 237 18.24 -16.51 -14.70
C ARG A 237 16.98 -17.34 -14.59
N ARG A 238 15.82 -16.76 -14.86
CA ARG A 238 14.51 -17.38 -14.64
C ARG A 238 14.17 -18.40 -15.73
N THR A 239 14.47 -18.11 -16.99
CA THR A 239 14.31 -19.09 -18.09
C THR A 239 15.26 -20.27 -17.96
N LYS A 240 16.50 -20.02 -17.53
CA LYS A 240 17.47 -21.10 -17.23
C LYS A 240 16.97 -21.98 -16.08
N ALA A 241 16.49 -21.40 -14.99
CA ALA A 241 15.97 -22.14 -13.83
C ALA A 241 14.78 -23.04 -14.17
N LYS A 242 13.98 -22.68 -15.18
CA LYS A 242 12.82 -23.44 -15.68
C LYS A 242 13.14 -24.29 -16.92
N SER A 243 14.40 -24.32 -17.38
CA SER A 243 14.83 -25.03 -18.60
C SER A 243 14.04 -24.61 -19.86
N ILE A 244 13.66 -23.32 -19.96
CA ILE A 244 12.96 -22.77 -21.11
C ILE A 244 13.98 -22.41 -22.19
N ALA A 245 14.02 -23.22 -23.26
CA ALA A 245 14.94 -23.02 -24.37
C ALA A 245 14.62 -21.74 -25.17
N GLY A 246 15.66 -21.01 -25.62
CA GLY A 246 15.56 -19.80 -26.43
C GLY A 246 16.72 -18.84 -26.20
N ASP A 247 16.80 -17.82 -27.05
CA ASP A 247 17.83 -16.76 -27.00
C ASP A 247 17.35 -15.51 -26.23
N TRP A 248 16.61 -15.74 -25.14
CA TRP A 248 15.88 -14.74 -24.36
C TRP A 248 16.75 -13.56 -23.89
N GLY A 249 17.94 -13.88 -23.35
CA GLY A 249 18.86 -12.84 -22.90
C GLY A 249 19.43 -12.01 -24.03
N ALA A 250 19.77 -12.63 -25.18
CA ALA A 250 20.28 -11.89 -26.33
C ALA A 250 19.21 -10.92 -26.90
N ARG A 251 17.96 -11.36 -26.98
CA ARG A 251 16.82 -10.54 -27.42
C ARG A 251 16.55 -9.40 -26.44
N ALA A 252 16.50 -9.69 -25.14
CA ALA A 252 16.30 -8.69 -24.10
C ALA A 252 17.42 -7.64 -24.14
N ARG A 253 18.67 -8.06 -24.29
CA ARG A 253 19.84 -7.16 -24.42
C ARG A 253 19.73 -6.26 -25.63
N ALA A 254 19.27 -6.77 -26.76
CA ALA A 254 19.07 -5.98 -27.97
C ALA A 254 18.02 -4.88 -27.77
N ILE A 255 16.88 -5.20 -27.12
CA ILE A 255 15.83 -4.22 -26.80
C ILE A 255 16.36 -3.19 -25.78
N ALA A 256 17.00 -3.65 -24.71
CA ALA A 256 17.56 -2.78 -23.68
C ALA A 256 18.54 -1.76 -24.25
N ALA A 257 19.48 -2.20 -25.10
CA ALA A 257 20.50 -1.33 -25.68
C ALA A 257 19.97 -0.39 -26.77
N LYS A 258 19.03 -0.86 -27.62
CA LYS A 258 18.59 -0.12 -28.81
C LYS A 258 17.36 0.74 -28.57
N GLU A 259 16.51 0.39 -27.62
CA GLU A 259 15.22 1.05 -27.39
C GLU A 259 15.17 1.71 -26.00
N ILE A 260 15.44 0.98 -24.91
CA ILE A 260 15.25 1.48 -23.55
C ILE A 260 16.34 2.48 -23.15
N ALA A 261 17.62 2.15 -23.35
CA ALA A 261 18.70 3.06 -22.95
C ALA A 261 18.64 4.42 -23.66
N PRO A 262 18.37 4.51 -24.98
CA PRO A 262 18.15 5.81 -25.63
C PRO A 262 16.92 6.57 -25.12
N ALA A 263 15.85 5.89 -24.71
CA ALA A 263 14.67 6.53 -24.13
C ALA A 263 14.99 7.14 -22.75
N LEU A 264 15.75 6.41 -21.91
CA LEU A 264 16.28 6.95 -20.65
C LEU A 264 17.16 8.19 -20.86
N ASP A 265 18.03 8.18 -21.88
CA ASP A 265 18.88 9.33 -22.20
C ASP A 265 18.05 10.57 -22.57
N ARG A 266 16.95 10.40 -23.30
CA ARG A 266 16.05 11.51 -23.64
C ARG A 266 15.36 12.08 -22.39
N GLN A 267 14.91 11.24 -21.45
CA GLN A 267 14.36 11.71 -20.17
C GLN A 267 15.42 12.42 -19.32
N ILE A 268 16.63 11.87 -19.24
CA ILE A 268 17.75 12.49 -18.52
C ILE A 268 18.02 13.89 -19.08
N ALA A 269 18.11 14.05 -20.40
CA ALA A 269 18.35 15.34 -21.04
C ALA A 269 17.25 16.37 -20.71
N GLU A 270 15.99 15.94 -20.67
CA GLU A 270 14.88 16.81 -20.26
C GLU A 270 14.98 17.22 -18.78
N LEU A 271 15.28 16.29 -17.87
CA LEU A 271 15.46 16.62 -16.45
C LEU A 271 16.67 17.53 -16.22
N GLU A 272 17.77 17.37 -16.98
CA GLU A 272 18.91 18.28 -16.95
C GLU A 272 18.53 19.69 -17.42
N LEU A 273 17.63 19.80 -18.38
CA LEU A 273 17.08 21.08 -18.81
C LEU A 273 16.23 21.72 -17.72
N GLN A 274 15.31 20.95 -17.10
CA GLN A 274 14.48 21.41 -15.97
C GLN A 274 15.33 21.85 -14.79
N ARG A 275 16.42 21.12 -14.49
CA ARG A 275 17.33 21.43 -13.39
C ARG A 275 17.93 22.85 -13.47
N LYS A 276 18.10 23.40 -14.66
CA LYS A 276 18.66 24.75 -14.87
C LYS A 276 17.76 25.86 -14.34
N SER A 277 16.44 25.62 -14.27
CA SER A 277 15.45 26.58 -13.78
C SER A 277 14.81 26.19 -12.46
N ALA A 278 15.18 25.02 -11.90
CA ALA A 278 14.64 24.52 -10.66
C ALA A 278 15.12 25.33 -9.44
N THR A 279 14.21 25.54 -8.49
CA THR A 279 14.51 26.15 -7.17
C THR A 279 14.46 25.07 -6.09
N ASP A 280 14.88 25.40 -4.87
CA ASP A 280 14.78 24.51 -3.71
C ASP A 280 13.44 24.65 -2.97
N ASP A 281 12.49 25.43 -3.52
CA ASP A 281 11.14 25.53 -2.96
C ASP A 281 10.45 24.17 -2.95
N ALA A 282 10.24 23.62 -1.77
CA ALA A 282 9.82 22.23 -1.57
C ALA A 282 8.30 22.02 -1.76
N GLY A 283 7.49 23.06 -1.49
CA GLY A 283 6.04 22.96 -1.39
C GLY A 283 5.29 23.23 -2.69
N MET A 284 4.04 22.77 -2.72
CA MET A 284 3.13 23.01 -3.84
C MET A 284 2.80 24.48 -4.04
N TRP A 285 2.79 25.30 -2.98
CA TRP A 285 2.59 26.76 -3.05
C TRP A 285 3.51 27.47 -4.07
N ALA A 286 4.65 26.88 -4.37
CA ALA A 286 5.61 27.41 -5.36
C ALA A 286 5.37 26.89 -6.80
N ARG A 287 4.31 26.15 -7.04
CA ARG A 287 3.98 25.54 -8.33
C ARG A 287 2.71 26.18 -8.92
N PRO A 288 2.59 26.25 -10.25
CA PRO A 288 1.36 26.77 -10.89
C PRO A 288 0.13 25.98 -10.40
N ASN A 289 -0.92 26.66 -9.96
CA ASN A 289 -2.12 26.03 -9.39
C ASN A 289 -1.84 25.05 -8.22
N GLY A 290 -0.74 25.26 -7.50
CA GLY A 290 -0.25 24.30 -6.51
C GLY A 290 -1.16 24.17 -5.30
N ASP A 291 -1.82 25.25 -4.86
CA ASP A 291 -2.76 25.20 -3.75
C ASP A 291 -4.00 24.36 -4.08
N ASP A 292 -4.50 24.42 -5.31
CA ASP A 292 -5.62 23.58 -5.77
C ASP A 292 -5.19 22.11 -5.86
N PHE A 293 -4.00 21.87 -6.42
CA PHE A 293 -3.44 20.51 -6.47
C PHE A 293 -3.27 19.94 -5.06
N TYR A 294 -2.73 20.71 -4.12
CA TYR A 294 -2.48 20.22 -2.77
C TYR A 294 -3.79 19.93 -2.01
N ARG A 295 -4.79 20.81 -2.09
CA ARG A 295 -6.10 20.54 -1.49
C ARG A 295 -6.72 19.26 -2.04
N TRP A 296 -6.69 19.09 -3.36
CA TRP A 296 -7.18 17.86 -3.98
C TRP A 296 -6.37 16.63 -3.54
N ALA A 297 -5.04 16.70 -3.55
CA ALA A 297 -4.16 15.58 -3.19
C ALA A 297 -4.33 15.17 -1.73
N LEU A 298 -4.50 16.14 -0.82
CA LEU A 298 -4.81 15.89 0.58
C LEU A 298 -6.16 15.16 0.72
N LYS A 299 -7.21 15.66 0.06
CA LYS A 299 -8.53 15.01 0.04
C LYS A 299 -8.45 13.62 -0.57
N ALA A 300 -7.77 13.44 -1.70
CA ALA A 300 -7.61 12.14 -2.35
C ALA A 300 -6.88 11.13 -1.46
N SER A 301 -5.89 11.58 -0.68
CA SER A 301 -5.13 10.72 0.22
C SER A 301 -5.87 10.39 1.52
N THR A 302 -6.58 11.36 2.09
CA THR A 302 -7.28 11.21 3.37
C THR A 302 -8.73 10.75 3.21
N THR A 303 -9.31 10.91 2.02
CA THR A 303 -10.75 10.72 1.74
C THR A 303 -11.66 11.50 2.71
N THR A 304 -11.19 12.68 3.14
CA THR A 304 -11.93 13.62 4.01
C THR A 304 -11.93 15.03 3.42
N ASP A 305 -12.81 15.89 3.92
CA ASP A 305 -12.86 17.31 3.56
C ASP A 305 -12.03 18.20 4.51
N MET A 306 -11.12 17.61 5.29
CA MET A 306 -10.23 18.37 6.19
C MET A 306 -9.34 19.31 5.40
N THR A 307 -9.26 20.56 5.87
CA THR A 307 -8.34 21.55 5.31
C THR A 307 -6.89 21.27 5.74
N PRO A 308 -5.88 21.82 5.04
CA PRO A 308 -4.50 21.76 5.51
C PRO A 308 -4.30 22.29 6.93
N ASP A 309 -5.06 23.32 7.32
CA ASP A 309 -5.00 23.89 8.68
C ASP A 309 -5.58 22.93 9.72
N ASP A 310 -6.69 22.26 9.42
CA ASP A 310 -7.28 21.25 10.30
C ASP A 310 -6.31 20.07 10.52
N VAL A 311 -5.69 19.58 9.45
CA VAL A 311 -4.72 18.49 9.51
C VAL A 311 -3.47 18.90 10.29
N HIS A 312 -2.98 20.13 10.09
CA HIS A 312 -1.83 20.66 10.84
C HIS A 312 -2.10 20.74 12.33
N ALA A 313 -3.25 21.34 12.71
CA ALA A 313 -3.69 21.47 14.10
C ALA A 313 -3.89 20.10 14.76
N MET A 314 -4.50 19.16 14.04
CA MET A 314 -4.65 17.78 14.49
C MET A 314 -3.27 17.15 14.79
N GLY A 315 -2.28 17.32 13.91
CA GLY A 315 -0.93 16.79 14.13
C GLY A 315 -0.28 17.35 15.39
N GLN A 316 -0.43 18.64 15.65
CA GLN A 316 0.11 19.29 16.84
C GLN A 316 -0.55 18.79 18.14
N GLU A 317 -1.88 18.66 18.16
CA GLU A 317 -2.60 18.16 19.33
C GLU A 317 -2.28 16.70 19.63
N GLU A 318 -2.22 15.86 18.61
CA GLU A 318 -1.83 14.45 18.76
C GLU A 318 -0.40 14.30 19.31
N LEU A 319 0.55 15.11 18.82
CA LEU A 319 1.92 15.11 19.35
C LEU A 319 1.95 15.48 20.81
N LYS A 320 1.20 16.50 21.24
CA LYS A 320 1.12 16.90 22.64
C LYS A 320 0.63 15.77 23.53
N GLN A 321 -0.42 15.04 23.11
CA GLN A 321 -0.97 13.92 23.87
C GLN A 321 0.00 12.74 23.93
N LEU A 322 0.62 12.37 22.80
CA LEU A 322 1.59 11.29 22.72
C LEU A 322 2.85 11.59 23.54
N HIS A 323 3.36 12.82 23.47
CA HIS A 323 4.52 13.23 24.26
C HIS A 323 4.25 13.19 25.76
N ALA A 324 3.06 13.51 26.23
CA ALA A 324 2.70 13.39 27.64
C ALA A 324 2.78 11.92 28.12
N GLN A 325 2.32 10.97 27.30
CA GLN A 325 2.44 9.54 27.58
C GLN A 325 3.91 9.09 27.55
N MET A 326 4.65 9.45 26.50
CA MET A 326 6.06 9.10 26.34
C MET A 326 6.92 9.68 27.47
N ASP A 327 6.65 10.92 27.89
CA ASP A 327 7.37 11.58 29.00
C ASP A 327 7.31 10.76 30.29
N THR A 328 6.12 10.27 30.63
CA THR A 328 5.90 9.44 31.82
C THR A 328 6.73 8.16 31.78
N ILE A 329 6.69 7.45 30.65
CA ILE A 329 7.39 6.17 30.50
C ILE A 329 8.92 6.40 30.43
N LEU A 330 9.38 7.38 29.65
CA LEU A 330 10.81 7.70 29.52
C LEU A 330 11.45 8.01 30.89
N LYS A 331 10.75 8.77 31.76
CA LYS A 331 11.20 9.02 33.13
C LYS A 331 11.32 7.73 33.94
N SER A 332 10.35 6.83 33.83
CA SER A 332 10.35 5.57 34.58
C SER A 332 11.48 4.61 34.18
N VAL A 333 11.97 4.71 32.94
CA VAL A 333 13.06 3.86 32.41
C VAL A 333 14.43 4.54 32.40
N GLY A 334 14.55 5.69 33.09
CA GLY A 334 15.83 6.34 33.37
C GLY A 334 16.21 7.48 32.42
N TYR A 335 15.34 7.88 31.48
CA TYR A 335 15.56 9.04 30.61
C TYR A 335 14.73 10.22 31.11
N ALA A 336 15.22 10.92 32.16
CA ALA A 336 14.44 11.91 32.87
C ALA A 336 14.62 13.36 32.38
N SER A 337 15.72 13.70 31.70
CA SER A 337 16.10 15.07 31.37
C SER A 337 16.03 15.35 29.88
N GLY A 338 15.62 16.57 29.51
CA GLY A 338 15.48 17.02 28.12
C GLY A 338 14.08 16.83 27.54
N SER A 339 13.89 17.29 26.29
CA SER A 339 12.67 17.09 25.52
C SER A 339 12.43 15.59 25.23
N VAL A 340 11.22 15.23 24.82
CA VAL A 340 10.92 13.85 24.38
C VAL A 340 11.83 13.44 23.23
N GLY A 341 12.03 14.32 22.23
CA GLY A 341 12.91 14.03 21.09
C GLY A 341 14.37 13.79 21.49
N GLU A 342 14.93 14.62 22.39
CA GLU A 342 16.30 14.41 22.89
C GLU A 342 16.45 13.07 23.62
N ARG A 343 15.47 12.72 24.45
CA ARG A 343 15.46 11.44 25.19
C ARG A 343 15.29 10.24 24.26
N MET A 344 14.47 10.35 23.22
CA MET A 344 14.35 9.31 22.20
C MET A 344 15.65 9.15 21.40
N THR A 345 16.34 10.26 21.09
CA THR A 345 17.68 10.22 20.48
C THR A 345 18.70 9.52 21.38
N ALA A 346 18.64 9.76 22.70
CA ALA A 346 19.49 9.06 23.66
C ALA A 346 19.17 7.56 23.75
N LEU A 347 17.88 7.21 23.77
CA LEU A 347 17.41 5.82 23.75
C LEU A 347 17.88 5.06 22.50
N ALA A 348 17.80 5.68 21.31
CA ALA A 348 18.23 5.08 20.07
C ALA A 348 19.73 4.73 20.03
N ARG A 349 20.55 5.45 20.81
CA ARG A 349 22.00 5.21 20.94
C ARG A 349 22.34 4.18 22.01
N ASP A 350 21.37 3.76 22.82
CA ASP A 350 21.62 2.82 23.93
C ASP A 350 21.80 1.39 23.40
N LYS A 351 23.00 0.86 23.60
CA LYS A 351 23.39 -0.47 23.11
C LYS A 351 22.55 -1.62 23.67
N ARG A 352 21.87 -1.42 24.81
CA ARG A 352 20.97 -2.43 25.40
C ARG A 352 19.82 -2.78 24.46
N TYR A 353 19.42 -1.86 23.61
CA TYR A 353 18.28 -2.01 22.70
C TYR A 353 18.68 -2.20 21.23
N GLN A 354 19.96 -2.32 20.96
CA GLN A 354 20.47 -2.62 19.62
C GLN A 354 20.62 -4.13 19.42
N PHE A 355 20.55 -4.56 18.18
CA PHE A 355 20.91 -5.91 17.76
C PHE A 355 22.42 -6.02 17.57
N SER A 356 22.95 -7.25 17.61
CA SER A 356 24.35 -7.50 17.28
C SER A 356 24.66 -7.05 15.84
N GLU A 357 25.92 -6.77 15.55
CA GLU A 357 26.35 -6.44 14.20
C GLU A 357 26.45 -7.68 13.30
N GLY A 358 26.39 -7.47 11.98
CA GLY A 358 26.62 -8.49 10.97
C GLY A 358 25.56 -9.58 10.92
N ASP A 359 25.95 -10.79 10.48
CA ASP A 359 25.01 -11.89 10.25
C ASP A 359 24.35 -12.41 11.52
N LYS A 360 25.05 -12.34 12.65
CA LYS A 360 24.48 -12.68 13.96
C LYS A 360 23.27 -11.77 14.26
N GLY A 361 23.43 -10.46 14.12
CA GLY A 361 22.35 -9.51 14.36
C GLY A 361 21.20 -9.64 13.36
N ARG A 362 21.50 -9.93 12.10
CA ARG A 362 20.46 -10.25 11.09
C ARG A 362 19.62 -11.45 11.50
N ALA A 363 20.27 -12.52 11.99
CA ALA A 363 19.57 -13.69 12.51
C ALA A 363 18.74 -13.37 13.76
N GLU A 364 19.26 -12.55 14.67
CA GLU A 364 18.51 -12.07 15.86
C GLU A 364 17.27 -11.27 15.46
N ILE A 365 17.35 -10.39 14.46
CA ILE A 365 16.22 -9.61 13.95
C ILE A 365 15.13 -10.53 13.41
N LEU A 366 15.48 -11.49 12.56
CA LEU A 366 14.52 -12.44 11.99
C LEU A 366 13.85 -13.32 13.06
N ALA A 367 14.63 -13.79 14.05
CA ALA A 367 14.10 -14.56 15.17
C ALA A 367 13.14 -13.72 16.04
N PHE A 368 13.45 -12.44 16.26
CA PHE A 368 12.59 -11.52 16.99
C PHE A 368 11.25 -11.29 16.27
N ILE A 369 11.29 -11.08 14.96
CA ILE A 369 10.07 -10.95 14.13
C ILE A 369 9.21 -12.21 14.25
N ASP A 370 9.80 -13.39 14.08
CA ASP A 370 9.10 -14.68 14.18
C ASP A 370 8.43 -14.86 15.55
N GLU A 371 9.12 -14.50 16.63
CA GLU A 371 8.55 -14.50 17.99
C GLU A 371 7.33 -13.60 18.09
N LYS A 372 7.40 -12.35 17.59
CA LYS A 372 6.29 -11.41 17.66
C LYS A 372 5.10 -11.84 16.79
N VAL A 373 5.36 -12.39 15.62
CA VAL A 373 4.31 -12.96 14.75
C VAL A 373 3.62 -14.15 15.40
N LYS A 374 4.38 -15.06 16.04
CA LYS A 374 3.79 -16.20 16.78
C LYS A 374 2.93 -15.73 17.94
N TRP A 375 3.44 -14.77 18.70
CA TRP A 375 2.73 -14.23 19.86
C TRP A 375 1.39 -13.59 19.43
N ILE A 376 1.42 -12.69 18.44
CA ILE A 376 0.20 -11.98 18.01
C ILE A 376 -0.86 -12.91 17.37
N ARG A 377 -0.42 -13.93 16.61
CA ARG A 377 -1.35 -14.95 16.08
C ARG A 377 -2.17 -15.62 17.19
N ALA A 378 -1.54 -15.92 18.33
CA ALA A 378 -2.23 -16.51 19.48
C ALA A 378 -3.24 -15.54 20.14
N GLN A 379 -3.10 -14.24 19.93
CA GLN A 379 -4.00 -13.21 20.47
C GLN A 379 -5.20 -12.89 19.56
N LEU A 380 -5.14 -13.20 18.26
CA LEU A 380 -6.18 -12.82 17.29
C LEU A 380 -7.62 -13.23 17.70
N PRO A 381 -7.87 -14.39 18.34
CA PRO A 381 -9.22 -14.75 18.80
C PRO A 381 -9.81 -13.79 19.86
N ARG A 382 -8.97 -12.95 20.49
CA ARG A 382 -9.42 -11.91 21.43
C ARG A 382 -9.82 -10.62 20.70
N ALA A 383 -9.36 -10.43 19.45
CA ALA A 383 -9.58 -9.24 18.66
C ALA A 383 -10.62 -9.40 17.55
N PHE A 384 -10.86 -10.60 17.05
CA PHE A 384 -11.75 -10.88 15.93
C PHE A 384 -12.66 -12.09 16.19
N ASN A 385 -13.90 -12.04 15.70
CA ASN A 385 -14.78 -13.21 15.62
C ASN A 385 -14.48 -14.05 14.38
N THR A 386 -14.27 -13.40 13.23
CA THR A 386 -13.87 -14.05 11.98
C THR A 386 -12.38 -14.31 11.98
N GLN A 387 -11.99 -15.57 11.99
CA GLN A 387 -10.58 -15.95 12.02
C GLN A 387 -10.07 -16.24 10.61
N VAL A 388 -9.00 -15.57 10.21
CA VAL A 388 -8.23 -15.89 9.01
C VAL A 388 -6.78 -16.20 9.39
N ASN A 389 -6.12 -17.04 8.61
CA ASN A 389 -4.74 -17.42 8.84
C ASN A 389 -3.90 -17.20 7.57
N PRO A 390 -3.42 -15.99 7.34
CA PRO A 390 -2.67 -15.67 6.14
C PRO A 390 -1.41 -16.54 6.01
N ASN A 391 -1.22 -17.10 4.81
CA ASN A 391 0.06 -17.65 4.43
C ASN A 391 1.03 -16.49 4.23
N MET A 392 2.09 -16.41 5.06
CA MET A 392 3.05 -15.31 4.98
C MET A 392 4.48 -15.79 5.18
N GLU A 393 5.41 -15.08 4.58
CA GLU A 393 6.85 -15.25 4.76
C GLU A 393 7.52 -13.91 5.12
N VAL A 394 8.56 -13.99 5.97
CA VAL A 394 9.45 -12.86 6.26
C VAL A 394 10.67 -13.01 5.38
N LYS A 395 10.97 -12.01 4.57
CA LYS A 395 12.11 -12.04 3.64
C LYS A 395 12.99 -10.82 3.81
N ARG A 396 14.31 -11.06 3.75
CA ARG A 396 15.26 -9.99 3.51
C ARG A 396 15.05 -9.41 2.12
N LEU A 397 15.09 -8.08 2.00
CA LEU A 397 15.17 -7.42 0.70
C LEU A 397 16.38 -7.90 -0.08
N PRO A 398 16.31 -7.98 -1.42
CA PRO A 398 17.49 -8.20 -2.25
C PRO A 398 18.58 -7.18 -1.89
N PRO A 399 19.84 -7.60 -1.68
CA PRO A 399 20.91 -6.71 -1.26
C PRO A 399 21.14 -5.50 -2.16
N GLU A 400 20.85 -5.63 -3.45
CA GLU A 400 20.92 -4.56 -4.45
C GLU A 400 19.82 -3.50 -4.29
N GLU A 401 18.67 -3.85 -3.72
CA GLU A 401 17.56 -2.94 -3.46
C GLU A 401 17.68 -2.22 -2.11
N GLU A 402 18.33 -2.87 -1.13
CA GLU A 402 18.42 -2.37 0.25
C GLU A 402 18.89 -0.91 0.38
N PRO A 403 19.85 -0.39 -0.42
CA PRO A 403 20.32 0.99 -0.27
C PRO A 403 19.25 2.07 -0.53
N GLY A 404 18.28 1.80 -1.39
CA GLY A 404 17.21 2.75 -1.75
C GLY A 404 15.86 2.42 -1.14
N ALA A 405 15.73 1.28 -0.46
CA ALA A 405 14.47 0.81 0.09
C ALA A 405 14.19 1.35 1.50
N PRO A 406 12.91 1.43 1.92
CA PRO A 406 12.55 1.70 3.31
C PRO A 406 13.05 0.59 4.25
N THR A 407 12.86 0.79 5.56
CA THR A 407 13.23 -0.16 6.61
C THR A 407 12.51 -1.50 6.46
N ALA A 408 11.26 -1.46 6.04
CA ALA A 408 10.44 -2.64 5.74
C ALA A 408 9.22 -2.25 4.92
N TYR A 409 8.56 -3.25 4.33
CA TYR A 409 7.19 -3.14 3.80
C TYR A 409 6.51 -4.50 3.78
N GLY A 410 5.17 -4.48 3.95
CA GLY A 410 4.32 -5.66 3.92
C GLY A 410 3.33 -5.63 2.76
N GLY A 411 2.95 -6.80 2.28
CA GLY A 411 1.94 -6.94 1.23
C GLY A 411 1.22 -8.29 1.31
N ALA A 412 -0.05 -8.27 0.95
CA ALA A 412 -0.86 -9.48 0.86
C ALA A 412 -0.34 -10.42 -0.22
N GLY A 413 -0.66 -11.70 -0.11
CA GLY A 413 -0.38 -12.71 -1.12
C GLY A 413 -1.34 -12.64 -2.31
N SER A 414 -1.11 -13.50 -3.31
CA SER A 414 -1.99 -13.59 -4.47
C SER A 414 -3.40 -14.08 -4.12
N ILE A 415 -4.38 -13.71 -4.97
CA ILE A 415 -5.79 -14.10 -4.79
C ILE A 415 -5.95 -15.63 -4.78
N ASP A 416 -5.20 -16.33 -5.62
CA ASP A 416 -5.22 -17.79 -5.72
C ASP A 416 -4.46 -18.49 -4.56
N GLY A 417 -3.84 -17.73 -3.66
CA GLY A 417 -3.11 -18.23 -2.49
C GLY A 417 -1.79 -18.90 -2.79
N LYS A 418 -1.31 -18.91 -4.04
CA LYS A 418 -0.03 -19.54 -4.41
C LYS A 418 1.16 -18.72 -3.97
N ILE A 419 1.05 -17.39 -4.01
CA ILE A 419 2.08 -16.48 -3.54
C ILE A 419 1.72 -16.07 -2.11
N PRO A 420 2.58 -16.32 -1.12
CA PRO A 420 2.33 -15.89 0.26
C PRO A 420 2.37 -14.37 0.39
N GLY A 421 1.69 -13.84 1.40
CA GLY A 421 1.93 -12.48 1.86
C GLY A 421 3.39 -12.32 2.28
N ARG A 422 4.00 -11.19 2.01
CA ARG A 422 5.41 -10.97 2.27
C ARG A 422 5.63 -9.78 3.18
N TYR A 423 6.39 -10.03 4.23
CA TYR A 423 7.03 -9.00 5.04
C TYR A 423 8.49 -8.89 4.60
N TRP A 424 8.78 -7.87 3.80
CA TRP A 424 10.12 -7.55 3.36
C TRP A 424 10.83 -6.69 4.39
N ILE A 425 12.05 -7.07 4.80
CA ILE A 425 12.84 -6.33 5.76
C ILE A 425 14.21 -5.97 5.19
N ASN A 426 14.61 -4.71 5.38
CA ASN A 426 15.91 -4.20 4.97
C ASN A 426 16.94 -4.56 6.04
N LEU A 427 17.86 -5.45 5.70
CA LEU A 427 18.93 -5.91 6.59
C LEU A 427 20.33 -5.47 6.11
N ARG A 428 20.40 -4.36 5.34
CA ARG A 428 21.68 -3.76 4.90
C ARG A 428 22.62 -3.56 6.10
N THR A 429 22.11 -2.97 7.15
CA THR A 429 22.75 -2.85 8.46
C THR A 429 21.74 -3.15 9.56
N THR A 430 22.20 -3.71 10.67
CA THR A 430 21.36 -4.00 11.84
C THR A 430 20.96 -2.73 12.58
N GLU A 431 21.68 -1.63 12.41
CA GLU A 431 21.40 -0.32 13.00
C GLU A 431 20.07 0.32 12.51
N LEU A 432 19.51 -0.17 11.41
CA LEU A 432 18.17 0.24 10.94
C LEU A 432 17.06 -0.20 11.89
N HIS A 433 17.35 -1.15 12.78
CA HIS A 433 16.36 -1.78 13.64
C HIS A 433 16.81 -1.71 15.10
N SER A 434 15.86 -1.46 15.98
CA SER A 434 16.08 -1.54 17.44
C SER A 434 15.09 -2.52 18.07
N ARG A 435 15.47 -3.10 19.21
CA ARG A 435 14.59 -4.04 19.94
C ARG A 435 13.29 -3.38 20.39
N TYR A 436 13.32 -2.08 20.66
CA TYR A 436 12.13 -1.35 21.12
C TYR A 436 11.17 -0.92 20.00
N SER A 437 11.63 -0.81 18.74
CA SER A 437 10.80 -0.38 17.62
C SER A 437 10.37 -1.51 16.69
N LEU A 438 11.11 -2.64 16.66
CA LEU A 438 10.91 -3.70 15.67
C LEU A 438 9.59 -4.46 15.89
N ALA A 439 9.12 -4.61 17.13
CA ALA A 439 7.83 -5.25 17.41
C ALA A 439 6.68 -4.48 16.76
N ASP A 440 6.69 -3.17 16.94
CA ASP A 440 5.70 -2.26 16.38
C ASP A 440 5.66 -2.31 14.84
N LEU A 441 6.83 -2.20 14.20
CA LEU A 441 6.98 -2.35 12.76
C LEU A 441 6.45 -3.71 12.26
N THR A 442 6.71 -4.79 13.02
CA THR A 442 6.24 -6.13 12.70
C THR A 442 4.71 -6.18 12.69
N PHE A 443 4.04 -5.60 13.68
CA PHE A 443 2.58 -5.55 13.75
C PHE A 443 1.96 -4.69 12.65
N HIS A 444 2.63 -3.63 12.22
CA HIS A 444 2.23 -2.78 11.09
C HIS A 444 2.27 -3.53 9.76
N GLU A 445 3.41 -4.14 9.44
CA GLU A 445 3.66 -4.72 8.13
C GLU A 445 3.02 -6.10 7.97
N SER A 446 2.91 -6.86 9.06
CA SER A 446 2.45 -8.25 8.99
C SER A 446 1.04 -8.46 9.58
N ILE A 447 0.98 -8.93 10.81
CA ILE A 447 -0.22 -9.31 11.57
C ILE A 447 -0.25 -8.48 12.86
N PRO A 448 -1.35 -7.81 13.16
CA PRO A 448 -2.64 -7.75 12.44
C PRO A 448 -2.73 -6.68 11.34
N GLY A 449 -1.60 -6.14 10.87
CA GLY A 449 -1.50 -5.07 9.89
C GLY A 449 -1.80 -5.48 8.44
N HIS A 450 -0.97 -5.01 7.50
CA HIS A 450 -1.24 -5.09 6.07
C HIS A 450 -1.50 -6.51 5.53
N ILE A 451 -0.72 -7.50 5.96
CA ILE A 451 -0.89 -8.88 5.46
C ILE A 451 -2.21 -9.47 5.94
N LEU A 452 -2.58 -9.30 7.21
CA LEU A 452 -3.85 -9.80 7.72
C LEU A 452 -5.04 -9.09 7.05
N GLN A 453 -4.98 -7.77 6.87
CA GLN A 453 -6.01 -7.00 6.18
C GLN A 453 -6.26 -7.52 4.77
N GLY A 454 -5.19 -7.77 4.01
CA GLY A 454 -5.29 -8.30 2.66
C GLY A 454 -5.93 -9.69 2.59
N GLU A 455 -5.71 -10.53 3.59
CA GLU A 455 -6.33 -11.86 3.65
C GLU A 455 -7.86 -11.80 3.78
N TYR A 456 -8.40 -10.87 4.56
CA TYR A 456 -9.85 -10.67 4.68
C TYR A 456 -10.51 -10.22 3.37
N THR A 457 -9.77 -9.57 2.47
CA THR A 457 -10.32 -9.02 1.21
C THR A 457 -10.16 -9.94 0.01
N ARG A 458 -9.52 -11.11 0.15
CA ARG A 458 -9.24 -12.04 -0.96
C ARG A 458 -10.46 -12.49 -1.75
N THR A 459 -11.63 -12.56 -1.12
CA THR A 459 -12.89 -12.97 -1.74
C THR A 459 -13.75 -11.80 -2.20
N ALA A 460 -13.28 -10.57 -2.05
CA ALA A 460 -14.01 -9.38 -2.48
C ALA A 460 -14.10 -9.32 -4.02
N PRO A 461 -15.10 -8.63 -4.60
CA PRO A 461 -15.19 -8.41 -6.04
C PRO A 461 -13.89 -7.81 -6.59
N LEU A 462 -13.57 -8.11 -7.86
CA LEU A 462 -12.31 -7.70 -8.50
C LEU A 462 -12.03 -6.21 -8.33
N ILE A 463 -13.00 -5.35 -8.58
CA ILE A 463 -12.83 -3.90 -8.44
C ILE A 463 -12.40 -3.49 -7.02
N ARG A 464 -12.85 -4.20 -5.98
CA ARG A 464 -12.49 -3.95 -4.57
C ARG A 464 -11.05 -4.36 -4.25
N GLN A 465 -10.43 -5.20 -5.06
CA GLN A 465 -9.03 -5.60 -4.96
C GLN A 465 -8.11 -4.69 -5.76
N LEU A 466 -8.67 -3.98 -6.75
CA LEU A 466 -7.96 -3.01 -7.57
C LEU A 466 -7.92 -1.61 -6.95
N LEU A 467 -8.95 -1.24 -6.17
CA LEU A 467 -9.04 0.06 -5.51
C LEU A 467 -8.48 -0.03 -4.08
N ALA A 468 -7.53 0.85 -3.77
CA ALA A 468 -6.92 0.95 -2.45
C ALA A 468 -6.90 2.41 -1.98
N PHE A 469 -7.23 2.64 -0.71
CA PHE A 469 -7.30 3.96 -0.11
C PHE A 469 -6.22 4.10 0.95
N ASN A 470 -5.32 5.05 0.75
CA ASN A 470 -4.19 5.29 1.62
C ASN A 470 -4.61 5.48 3.09
N ALA A 471 -5.60 6.33 3.35
CA ALA A 471 -6.05 6.59 4.71
C ALA A 471 -6.63 5.35 5.40
N TYR A 472 -7.33 4.49 4.67
CA TYR A 472 -7.83 3.25 5.26
C TYR A 472 -6.69 2.25 5.51
N SER A 473 -5.88 1.97 4.49
CA SER A 473 -4.82 0.95 4.57
C SER A 473 -3.78 1.27 5.65
N GLU A 474 -3.29 2.50 5.65
CA GLU A 474 -2.28 2.95 6.63
C GLU A 474 -2.90 3.26 8.00
N GLY A 475 -4.12 3.78 8.00
CA GLY A 475 -4.89 3.97 9.23
C GLY A 475 -5.19 2.65 9.94
N TRP A 476 -5.56 1.61 9.17
CA TRP A 476 -5.70 0.26 9.70
C TRP A 476 -4.38 -0.28 10.28
N ALA A 477 -3.26 -0.14 9.56
CA ALA A 477 -1.97 -0.64 10.04
C ALA A 477 -1.54 0.05 11.35
N LEU A 478 -1.82 1.34 11.54
CA LEU A 478 -1.63 2.03 12.81
C LEU A 478 -2.62 1.54 13.89
N TYR A 479 -3.85 1.28 13.53
CA TYR A 479 -4.84 0.69 14.44
C TYR A 479 -4.45 -0.73 14.85
N ALA A 480 -3.84 -1.51 13.95
CA ALA A 480 -3.29 -2.83 14.23
C ALA A 480 -2.14 -2.79 15.26
N GLN A 481 -1.27 -1.76 15.20
CA GLN A 481 -0.26 -1.49 16.23
C GLN A 481 -0.93 -1.19 17.59
N GLN A 482 -1.98 -0.38 17.60
CA GLN A 482 -2.79 -0.10 18.78
C GLN A 482 -3.46 -1.37 19.33
N LEU A 483 -4.04 -2.22 18.47
CA LEU A 483 -4.63 -3.50 18.89
C LEU A 483 -3.57 -4.41 19.53
N ALA A 484 -2.36 -4.48 18.99
CA ALA A 484 -1.29 -5.27 19.58
C ALA A 484 -0.94 -4.78 20.99
N ASP A 485 -0.88 -3.46 21.21
CA ASP A 485 -0.70 -2.87 22.52
C ASP A 485 -1.85 -3.22 23.49
N GLU A 486 -3.11 -3.04 23.05
CA GLU A 486 -4.31 -3.38 23.83
C GLU A 486 -4.41 -4.87 24.16
N LEU A 487 -3.85 -5.74 23.32
CA LEU A 487 -3.75 -7.18 23.57
C LEU A 487 -2.63 -7.56 24.53
N GLY A 488 -1.76 -6.61 24.90
CA GLY A 488 -0.72 -6.76 25.92
C GLY A 488 0.69 -6.94 25.35
N ALA A 489 0.96 -6.55 24.10
CA ALA A 489 2.28 -6.71 23.47
C ALA A 489 3.43 -6.05 24.26
N TYR A 490 3.12 -5.02 25.04
CA TYR A 490 4.08 -4.23 25.81
C TYR A 490 3.79 -4.22 27.32
N ALA A 491 3.00 -5.16 27.84
CA ALA A 491 2.60 -5.19 29.25
C ALA A 491 3.81 -5.18 30.20
N ASP A 492 4.85 -5.94 29.86
CA ASP A 492 6.10 -6.04 30.64
C ASP A 492 7.31 -5.38 29.92
N ASP A 493 7.06 -4.59 28.89
CA ASP A 493 8.09 -3.91 28.08
C ASP A 493 7.78 -2.40 27.92
N PRO A 494 8.06 -1.58 28.95
CA PRO A 494 7.81 -0.14 28.87
C PRO A 494 8.65 0.55 27.78
N VAL A 495 9.81 0.02 27.43
CA VAL A 495 10.66 0.60 26.37
C VAL A 495 10.09 0.26 24.98
N GLY A 496 9.59 -0.95 24.77
CA GLY A 496 8.82 -1.30 23.59
C GLY A 496 7.55 -0.44 23.46
N LYS A 497 6.86 -0.16 24.57
CA LYS A 497 5.71 0.77 24.57
C LYS A 497 6.09 2.17 24.11
N VAL A 498 7.24 2.70 24.52
CA VAL A 498 7.76 3.99 24.04
C VAL A 498 8.05 3.92 22.55
N GLY A 499 8.60 2.81 22.06
CA GLY A 499 8.85 2.58 20.62
C GLY A 499 7.56 2.64 19.79
N TYR A 500 6.50 1.97 20.25
CA TYR A 500 5.17 2.08 19.67
C TYR A 500 4.66 3.53 19.66
N LEU A 501 4.72 4.22 20.80
CA LEU A 501 4.26 5.62 20.88
C LEU A 501 5.09 6.55 19.97
N GLN A 502 6.42 6.33 19.86
CA GLN A 502 7.28 7.06 18.93
C GLN A 502 6.85 6.84 17.47
N ALA A 503 6.49 5.62 17.11
CA ALA A 503 6.00 5.32 15.75
C ALA A 503 4.67 6.02 15.46
N ILE A 504 3.75 6.11 16.42
CA ILE A 504 2.50 6.88 16.26
C ILE A 504 2.80 8.38 16.21
N ALA A 505 3.71 8.90 17.05
CA ALA A 505 4.15 10.30 17.05
C ALA A 505 4.83 10.68 15.72
N PHE A 506 5.62 9.77 15.12
CA PHE A 506 6.18 9.96 13.79
C PHE A 506 5.08 10.25 12.74
N ARG A 507 3.94 9.54 12.81
CA ARG A 507 2.81 9.74 11.90
C ARG A 507 2.06 11.04 12.20
N ALA A 508 2.03 11.50 13.45
CA ALA A 508 1.54 12.84 13.78
C ALA A 508 2.50 13.94 13.28
N CYS A 509 3.81 13.75 13.35
CA CYS A 509 4.80 14.65 12.72
C CYS A 509 4.56 14.78 11.21
N ARG A 510 4.16 13.69 10.52
CA ARG A 510 3.82 13.74 9.08
C ARG A 510 2.72 14.75 8.78
N LEU A 511 1.68 14.82 9.61
CA LEU A 511 0.59 15.80 9.45
C LEU A 511 1.12 17.24 9.48
N VAL A 512 1.99 17.53 10.45
CA VAL A 512 2.57 18.87 10.64
C VAL A 512 3.54 19.22 9.52
N VAL A 513 4.40 18.28 9.12
CA VAL A 513 5.47 18.53 8.13
C VAL A 513 4.92 18.61 6.72
N ASP A 514 4.04 17.70 6.30
CA ASP A 514 3.43 17.72 4.97
C ASP A 514 2.66 19.04 4.75
N THR A 515 1.76 19.39 5.68
CA THR A 515 1.02 20.65 5.61
C THR A 515 1.92 21.88 5.80
N GLY A 516 2.99 21.75 6.61
CA GLY A 516 4.02 22.77 6.79
C GLY A 516 4.70 23.12 5.47
N ILE A 517 5.14 22.10 4.74
CA ILE A 517 5.82 22.25 3.45
C ILE A 517 4.86 22.80 2.39
N HIS A 518 3.68 22.20 2.24
CA HIS A 518 2.80 22.48 1.09
C HIS A 518 1.87 23.68 1.27
N ALA A 519 1.47 24.02 2.52
CA ALA A 519 0.54 25.10 2.80
C ALA A 519 1.14 26.24 3.65
N LYS A 520 2.19 25.98 4.44
CA LYS A 520 2.80 26.96 5.34
C LYS A 520 4.20 27.42 4.94
N ARG A 521 4.63 27.07 3.71
CA ARG A 521 5.90 27.49 3.11
C ARG A 521 7.15 27.07 3.88
N TRP A 522 7.09 25.95 4.57
CA TRP A 522 8.28 25.40 5.20
C TRP A 522 9.30 24.96 4.17
N THR A 523 10.58 25.14 4.49
CA THR A 523 11.65 24.54 3.71
C THR A 523 11.75 23.04 4.01
N ARG A 524 12.42 22.33 3.13
CA ARG A 524 12.77 20.92 3.34
C ARG A 524 13.51 20.71 4.68
N GLU A 525 14.47 21.57 4.97
CA GLU A 525 15.31 21.49 6.20
C GLU A 525 14.48 21.76 7.46
N GLN A 526 13.47 22.63 7.41
CA GLN A 526 12.54 22.82 8.52
C GLN A 526 11.75 21.54 8.78
N GLY A 527 11.27 20.86 7.73
CA GLY A 527 10.60 19.57 7.87
C GLY A 527 11.49 18.48 8.49
N VAL A 528 12.72 18.36 8.02
CA VAL A 528 13.70 17.40 8.57
C VAL A 528 13.99 17.70 10.05
N ARG A 529 14.30 18.96 10.38
CA ARG A 529 14.56 19.36 11.77
C ARG A 529 13.39 19.08 12.69
N PHE A 530 12.17 19.33 12.24
CA PHE A 530 10.98 19.06 13.03
C PHE A 530 10.92 17.59 13.49
N PHE A 531 11.15 16.65 12.61
CA PHE A 531 11.20 15.23 12.98
C PHE A 531 12.32 14.89 13.95
N VAL A 532 13.49 15.46 13.73
CA VAL A 532 14.66 15.22 14.60
C VAL A 532 14.42 15.77 16.01
N ASP A 533 13.99 17.02 16.10
CA ASP A 533 13.85 17.73 17.36
C ASP A 533 12.63 17.24 18.18
N VAL A 534 11.53 16.95 17.49
CA VAL A 534 10.27 16.60 18.14
C VAL A 534 10.17 15.10 18.43
N ASN A 535 10.60 14.25 17.50
CA ASN A 535 10.43 12.80 17.61
C ASN A 535 11.72 12.01 17.88
N GLY A 536 12.89 12.68 17.86
CA GLY A 536 14.19 12.01 17.99
C GLY A 536 14.52 11.07 16.83
N SER A 537 13.96 11.34 15.64
CA SER A 537 14.12 10.51 14.46
C SER A 537 15.53 10.62 13.86
N ASN A 538 15.96 9.57 13.14
CA ASN A 538 17.25 9.57 12.45
C ASN A 538 17.25 10.60 11.30
N PRO A 539 18.22 11.57 11.26
CA PRO A 539 18.23 12.61 10.24
C PRO A 539 18.29 12.11 8.80
N MET A 540 19.01 11.02 8.52
CA MET A 540 19.11 10.45 7.16
C MET A 540 17.81 9.80 6.71
N GLU A 541 17.13 9.12 7.62
CA GLU A 541 15.83 8.51 7.37
C GLU A 541 14.79 9.59 7.07
N VAL A 542 14.65 10.58 7.96
CA VAL A 542 13.63 11.62 7.79
C VAL A 542 13.91 12.55 6.62
N ALA A 543 15.17 12.74 6.20
CA ALA A 543 15.50 13.47 4.98
C ALA A 543 14.91 12.78 3.74
N SER A 544 14.97 11.45 3.67
CA SER A 544 14.36 10.67 2.60
C SER A 544 12.82 10.72 2.66
N GLU A 545 12.27 10.67 3.87
CA GLU A 545 10.83 10.79 4.10
C GLU A 545 10.29 12.17 3.65
N VAL A 546 10.95 13.25 4.06
CA VAL A 546 10.57 14.62 3.66
C VAL A 546 10.63 14.79 2.14
N ASP A 547 11.66 14.24 1.47
CA ASP A 547 11.75 14.23 0.01
C ASP A 547 10.57 13.49 -0.63
N ARG A 548 10.09 12.41 -0.01
CA ARG A 548 8.91 11.69 -0.44
C ARG A 548 7.65 12.55 -0.32
N TYR A 549 7.50 13.33 0.76
CA TYR A 549 6.35 14.24 0.91
C TYR A 549 6.35 15.31 -0.17
N CYS A 550 7.52 15.87 -0.52
CA CYS A 550 7.64 16.86 -1.59
C CYS A 550 7.20 16.31 -2.96
N SER A 551 7.30 15.00 -3.20
CA SER A 551 6.88 14.35 -4.46
C SER A 551 5.47 13.75 -4.42
N TRP A 552 4.95 13.42 -3.23
CA TRP A 552 3.60 12.88 -3.01
C TRP A 552 2.85 13.73 -1.97
N PRO A 553 2.47 14.97 -2.32
CA PRO A 553 1.80 15.88 -1.40
C PRO A 553 0.50 15.26 -0.85
N GLY A 554 0.31 15.39 0.47
CA GLY A 554 -0.85 14.86 1.17
C GLY A 554 -0.81 13.37 1.49
N GLN A 555 0.03 12.56 0.80
CA GLN A 555 0.06 11.09 1.02
C GLN A 555 0.43 10.74 2.47
N ALA A 556 1.39 11.44 3.04
CA ALA A 556 1.85 11.20 4.41
C ALA A 556 0.77 11.48 5.47
N CYS A 557 -0.23 12.31 5.15
CA CYS A 557 -1.33 12.64 6.05
C CYS A 557 -2.33 11.49 6.23
N GLY A 558 -2.51 10.64 5.22
CA GLY A 558 -3.49 9.55 5.27
C GLY A 558 -3.29 8.61 6.45
N TYR A 559 -2.06 8.34 6.85
CA TYR A 559 -1.72 7.46 7.98
C TYR A 559 -2.46 7.83 9.27
N LYS A 560 -2.17 9.00 9.79
CA LYS A 560 -2.71 9.41 11.10
C LYS A 560 -4.16 9.87 11.01
N VAL A 561 -4.58 10.49 9.90
CA VAL A 561 -5.98 10.83 9.65
C VAL A 561 -6.83 9.56 9.65
N GLY A 562 -6.41 8.51 8.95
CA GLY A 562 -7.11 7.24 8.94
C GLY A 562 -7.19 6.55 10.30
N HIS A 563 -6.08 6.51 11.04
CA HIS A 563 -6.03 5.98 12.40
C HIS A 563 -6.99 6.71 13.35
N SER A 564 -6.97 8.03 13.32
CA SER A 564 -7.83 8.84 14.19
C SER A 564 -9.30 8.71 13.82
N GLU A 565 -9.62 8.56 12.52
CA GLU A 565 -10.98 8.32 12.06
C GLU A 565 -11.49 6.93 12.51
N ILE A 566 -10.66 5.88 12.41
CA ILE A 566 -11.02 4.55 12.93
C ILE A 566 -11.33 4.63 14.43
N ASN A 567 -10.50 5.32 15.20
CA ASN A 567 -10.74 5.49 16.64
C ASN A 567 -12.00 6.32 16.92
N ARG A 568 -12.24 7.39 16.16
CA ARG A 568 -13.47 8.18 16.26
C ARG A 568 -14.72 7.33 16.02
N GLN A 569 -14.70 6.46 15.01
CA GLN A 569 -15.79 5.54 14.71
C GLN A 569 -15.95 4.48 15.81
N ARG A 570 -14.84 4.01 16.38
CA ARG A 570 -14.84 3.08 17.52
C ARG A 570 -15.53 3.67 18.74
N GLU A 571 -15.18 4.89 19.12
CA GLU A 571 -15.80 5.57 20.26
C GLU A 571 -17.27 5.90 19.99
N ARG A 572 -17.62 6.28 18.74
CA ARG A 572 -19.02 6.49 18.33
C ARG A 572 -19.85 5.19 18.49
N ALA A 573 -19.33 4.06 18.04
CA ALA A 573 -19.98 2.77 18.20
C ALA A 573 -20.12 2.38 19.68
N ARG A 574 -19.06 2.57 20.47
CA ARG A 574 -19.07 2.31 21.93
C ARG A 574 -20.13 3.16 22.66
N ALA A 575 -20.19 4.44 22.36
CA ALA A 575 -21.18 5.35 22.94
C ALA A 575 -22.63 4.98 22.53
N ALA A 576 -22.84 4.58 21.26
CA ALA A 576 -24.17 4.24 20.75
C ALA A 576 -24.72 2.89 21.26
N LEU A 577 -23.84 1.93 21.59
CA LEU A 577 -24.20 0.56 21.95
C LEU A 577 -24.08 0.28 23.47
N GLY A 578 -23.27 1.05 24.21
CA GLY A 578 -23.05 0.84 25.63
C GLY A 578 -22.58 -0.60 25.92
N GLN A 579 -23.32 -1.34 26.75
CA GLN A 579 -22.99 -2.72 27.10
C GLN A 579 -23.12 -3.72 25.93
N ARG A 580 -23.78 -3.35 24.83
CA ARG A 580 -23.88 -4.17 23.61
C ARG A 580 -22.69 -4.00 22.67
N TYR A 581 -21.77 -3.09 22.99
CA TYR A 581 -20.57 -2.92 22.19
C TYR A 581 -19.66 -4.15 22.29
N ASP A 582 -19.34 -4.75 21.15
CA ASP A 582 -18.38 -5.85 21.02
C ASP A 582 -17.21 -5.39 20.13
N VAL A 583 -16.01 -5.32 20.72
CA VAL A 583 -14.80 -4.90 20.02
C VAL A 583 -14.45 -5.84 18.86
N LYS A 584 -14.72 -7.14 19.00
CA LYS A 584 -14.43 -8.14 17.96
C LYS A 584 -15.36 -7.94 16.76
N ALA A 585 -16.66 -7.71 16.99
CA ALA A 585 -17.61 -7.40 15.94
C ALA A 585 -17.31 -6.06 15.27
N PHE A 586 -16.84 -5.05 16.04
CA PHE A 586 -16.37 -3.80 15.47
C PHE A 586 -15.15 -4.01 14.55
N ASN A 587 -14.13 -4.74 15.00
CA ASN A 587 -12.95 -5.04 14.22
C ASN A 587 -13.29 -5.86 12.95
N ASP A 588 -14.19 -6.85 13.08
CA ASP A 588 -14.70 -7.60 11.92
C ASP A 588 -15.38 -6.67 10.90
N THR A 589 -16.17 -5.68 11.36
CA THR A 589 -16.79 -4.69 10.47
C THR A 589 -15.77 -3.91 9.65
N LEU A 590 -14.65 -3.55 10.27
CA LEU A 590 -13.56 -2.86 9.55
C LEU A 590 -12.96 -3.76 8.47
N VAL A 591 -12.45 -4.94 8.84
CA VAL A 591 -11.67 -5.79 7.92
C VAL A 591 -12.52 -6.48 6.87
N LEU A 592 -13.74 -6.90 7.19
CA LEU A 592 -14.68 -7.53 6.24
C LEU A 592 -15.29 -6.49 5.27
N GLY A 593 -15.45 -5.24 5.74
CA GLY A 593 -15.80 -4.11 4.86
C GLY A 593 -14.75 -3.83 3.79
N GLY A 594 -13.52 -4.29 4.01
CA GLY A 594 -12.39 -4.15 3.09
C GLY A 594 -11.84 -2.73 3.00
N ASN A 595 -10.92 -2.52 2.08
CA ASN A 595 -10.30 -1.21 1.85
C ASN A 595 -11.34 -0.24 1.26
N VAL A 596 -11.70 0.80 2.02
CA VAL A 596 -12.79 1.75 1.69
C VAL A 596 -12.38 3.18 1.99
N PRO A 597 -12.98 4.19 1.34
CA PRO A 597 -12.90 5.58 1.78
C PRO A 597 -13.43 5.75 3.21
N LEU A 598 -12.96 6.76 3.94
CA LEU A 598 -13.33 6.93 5.35
C LEU A 598 -14.81 7.30 5.56
N ASP A 599 -15.47 7.93 4.59
CA ASP A 599 -16.92 8.16 4.60
C ASP A 599 -17.71 6.84 4.45
N VAL A 600 -17.24 5.96 3.58
CA VAL A 600 -17.82 4.60 3.43
C VAL A 600 -17.55 3.75 4.66
N LEU A 601 -16.37 3.90 5.30
CA LEU A 601 -16.09 3.29 6.60
C LEU A 601 -17.13 3.69 7.66
N ALA A 602 -17.46 5.00 7.72
CA ALA A 602 -18.47 5.50 8.65
C ALA A 602 -19.84 4.85 8.41
N ASN A 603 -20.23 4.65 7.13
CA ASN A 603 -21.49 3.97 6.77
C ASN A 603 -21.46 2.48 7.19
N ASN A 604 -20.33 1.79 7.06
CA ASN A 604 -20.19 0.41 7.53
C ASN A 604 -20.36 0.31 9.06
N VAL A 605 -19.82 1.29 9.80
CA VAL A 605 -19.99 1.36 11.26
C VAL A 605 -21.45 1.69 11.64
N ASP A 606 -22.15 2.51 10.85
CA ASP A 606 -23.60 2.76 11.05
C ASP A 606 -24.41 1.47 10.90
N GLU A 607 -24.08 0.64 9.93
CA GLU A 607 -24.72 -0.65 9.74
C GLU A 607 -24.47 -1.58 10.95
N TYR A 608 -23.21 -1.66 11.41
CA TYR A 608 -22.86 -2.39 12.63
C TYR A 608 -23.68 -1.93 13.83
N ILE A 609 -23.77 -0.60 14.06
CA ILE A 609 -24.54 -0.05 15.17
C ILE A 609 -26.02 -0.39 15.04
N ARG A 610 -26.56 -0.34 13.83
CA ARG A 610 -27.98 -0.66 13.57
C ARG A 610 -28.26 -2.15 13.82
N ALA A 611 -27.43 -3.02 13.26
CA ALA A 611 -27.56 -4.47 13.44
C ALA A 611 -27.43 -4.90 14.91
N ALA A 612 -26.52 -4.28 15.67
CA ALA A 612 -26.35 -4.58 17.09
C ALA A 612 -27.46 -4.00 17.99
N LYS A 613 -28.27 -3.07 17.49
CA LYS A 613 -29.47 -2.55 18.20
C LYS A 613 -30.70 -3.44 18.01
N GLY A 614 -30.76 -4.23 16.95
CA GLY A 614 -31.87 -5.10 16.60
C GLY A 614 -32.90 -4.37 15.77
#